data_5b734ac28927f81b2c7891878bfc493d
#
_entry.id   5b734ac28927f81b2c7891878bfc493d
#
_cell.length_a   1.000
_cell.length_b   1.000
_cell.length_c   1.000
_cell.angle_alpha   90.00
_cell.angle_beta   90.00
_cell.angle_gamma   90.00
#
_symmetry.space_group_name_H-M   'P 1'
#
loop_
_entity.id
_entity.type
_entity.pdbx_description
1 polymer ?
#
loop_
_entity_poly.entity_id
_entity_poly.type
_entity_poly.pdbx_seq_one_letter_code
_entity_poly.pdbx_strand_id
1 'polypeptide(L)'
;FFNPRGELEGFRVNRAEGRRIVAARMPAVKPGTLLYRNVDSAFEAVLAKPSAERRIAIDIVWSDTSDGFALTLTDASGCSVTVTRIFAAEPAVKPQGENIRTQLSRLGTTPFEAARITVDMHENLFVPSSLLGEMRREAVDRLLSERLARRTRRRRRAESPTAVYPSSALDYTANISNAKAEAFYRSHGVRTVERAYEEQPRAGVPLMFTRHCLRYSMGW
;
A
#
# COMPACT_ATOMS: atom_id res chain seq x y z
N PHE A 1 19.75 29.04 3.73
CA PHE A 1 20.79 29.61 4.61
C PHE A 1 20.20 30.74 5.42
N PHE A 2 20.87 31.09 6.50
CA PHE A 2 20.52 32.31 7.24
C PHE A 2 21.40 33.47 6.77
N ASN A 3 20.75 34.59 6.44
CA ASN A 3 21.44 35.80 6.07
C ASN A 3 22.08 36.49 7.30
N PRO A 4 22.90 37.56 7.12
CA PRO A 4 23.52 38.25 8.25
C PRO A 4 22.54 38.88 9.26
N ARG A 5 21.25 39.00 8.90
CA ARG A 5 20.17 39.49 9.79
C ARG A 5 19.48 38.36 10.56
N GLY A 6 19.89 37.10 10.34
CA GLY A 6 19.25 35.92 10.95
C GLY A 6 17.96 35.47 10.27
N GLU A 7 17.66 35.98 9.07
CA GLU A 7 16.48 35.62 8.31
C GLU A 7 16.78 34.42 7.40
N LEU A 8 15.83 33.51 7.27
CA LEU A 8 15.95 32.34 6.40
C LEU A 8 15.74 32.74 4.95
N GLU A 9 16.77 32.60 4.13
CA GLU A 9 16.72 32.80 2.69
C GLU A 9 16.95 31.50 1.94
N GLY A 10 16.30 31.35 0.77
CA GLY A 10 16.44 30.20 -0.11
C GLY A 10 16.87 30.61 -1.51
N PHE A 11 17.51 29.67 -2.21
CA PHE A 11 17.80 29.82 -3.63
C PHE A 11 17.72 28.46 -4.33
N ARG A 12 17.43 28.51 -5.62
CA ARG A 12 17.32 27.29 -6.42
C ARG A 12 18.71 26.87 -6.93
N VAL A 13 19.09 25.65 -6.57
CA VAL A 13 20.29 24.99 -7.12
C VAL A 13 19.92 24.25 -8.39
N ASN A 14 20.55 24.62 -9.52
CA ASN A 14 20.34 23.95 -10.80
C ASN A 14 21.23 22.69 -10.92
N ARG A 15 22.43 22.75 -10.36
CA ARG A 15 23.41 21.67 -10.45
C ARG A 15 24.36 21.70 -9.25
N ALA A 16 24.69 20.54 -8.74
CA ALA A 16 25.69 20.34 -7.72
C ALA A 16 26.69 19.29 -8.20
N GLU A 17 27.97 19.65 -8.20
CA GLU A 17 29.06 18.76 -8.60
C GLU A 17 30.15 18.78 -7.54
N GLY A 18 30.23 17.69 -6.80
CA GLY A 18 31.14 17.59 -5.68
C GLY A 18 30.99 18.77 -4.71
N ARG A 19 31.99 19.67 -4.67
CA ARG A 19 31.98 20.86 -3.78
C ARG A 19 31.44 22.12 -4.44
N ARG A 20 31.02 22.05 -5.70
CA ARG A 20 30.56 23.20 -6.51
C ARG A 20 29.05 23.18 -6.66
N ILE A 21 28.41 24.30 -6.31
CA ILE A 21 26.98 24.52 -6.48
C ILE A 21 26.78 25.58 -7.55
N VAL A 22 25.93 25.32 -8.53
CA VAL A 22 25.51 26.26 -9.57
C VAL A 22 24.04 26.59 -9.33
N ALA A 23 23.78 27.83 -8.98
CA ALA A 23 22.45 28.37 -8.77
C ALA A 23 21.94 29.12 -10.01
N ALA A 24 20.61 29.17 -10.20
CA ALA A 24 19.99 30.02 -11.25
C ALA A 24 20.32 31.49 -11.02
N ARG A 25 20.28 31.91 -9.76
CA ARG A 25 20.72 33.22 -9.29
C ARG A 25 21.51 33.00 -8.00
N MET A 26 22.79 33.36 -8.01
CA MET A 26 23.64 33.18 -6.83
C MET A 26 23.32 34.25 -5.80
N PRO A 27 22.93 33.88 -4.58
CA PRO A 27 22.72 34.85 -3.49
C PRO A 27 24.07 35.38 -2.97
N ALA A 28 24.04 36.47 -2.24
CA ALA A 28 25.22 37.03 -1.57
C ALA A 28 25.54 36.19 -0.32
N VAL A 29 26.14 35.02 -0.50
CA VAL A 29 26.65 34.18 0.62
C VAL A 29 28.12 34.48 0.90
N LYS A 30 28.47 34.56 2.18
CA LYS A 30 29.85 34.74 2.64
C LYS A 30 30.53 33.37 2.85
N PRO A 31 31.86 33.31 2.73
CA PRO A 31 32.59 32.11 3.14
C PRO A 31 32.25 31.71 4.57
N GLY A 32 32.02 30.43 4.82
CA GLY A 32 31.62 29.90 6.12
C GLY A 32 30.10 29.88 6.41
N THR A 33 29.27 30.44 5.50
CA THR A 33 27.80 30.32 5.64
C THR A 33 27.36 28.87 5.48
N LEU A 34 26.58 28.36 6.44
CA LEU A 34 25.99 27.02 6.37
C LEU A 34 24.81 26.99 5.39
N LEU A 35 24.86 26.06 4.45
CA LEU A 35 23.79 25.83 3.50
C LEU A 35 23.02 24.57 3.90
N TYR A 36 21.69 24.66 3.92
CA TYR A 36 20.81 23.56 4.23
C TYR A 36 20.03 23.15 2.97
N ARG A 37 19.92 21.86 2.71
CA ARG A 37 19.10 21.33 1.63
C ARG A 37 17.70 21.00 2.17
N ASN A 38 16.66 21.59 1.59
CA ASN A 38 15.26 21.33 1.91
C ASN A 38 14.54 20.50 0.84
N VAL A 39 15.14 20.34 -0.35
CA VAL A 39 14.58 19.53 -1.45
C VAL A 39 15.61 18.50 -1.88
N ASP A 40 15.21 17.25 -1.93
CA ASP A 40 15.97 16.15 -2.53
C ASP A 40 15.25 15.69 -3.78
N SER A 41 15.70 16.14 -4.95
CA SER A 41 15.05 15.83 -6.22
C SER A 41 15.09 14.34 -6.58
N ALA A 42 16.08 13.59 -6.11
CA ALA A 42 16.14 12.13 -6.29
C ALA A 42 15.10 11.43 -5.43
N PHE A 43 14.94 11.86 -4.18
CA PHE A 43 13.90 11.36 -3.28
C PHE A 43 12.49 11.71 -3.79
N GLU A 44 12.26 12.97 -4.20
CA GLU A 44 11.00 13.39 -4.79
C GLU A 44 10.64 12.58 -6.05
N ALA A 45 11.64 12.31 -6.91
CA ALA A 45 11.44 11.50 -8.10
C ALA A 45 11.07 10.04 -7.77
N VAL A 46 11.55 9.49 -6.66
CA VAL A 46 11.14 8.16 -6.16
C VAL A 46 9.71 8.20 -5.65
N LEU A 47 9.35 9.23 -4.86
CA LEU A 47 8.00 9.40 -4.33
C LEU A 47 6.95 9.68 -5.41
N ALA A 48 7.33 10.37 -6.48
CA ALA A 48 6.44 10.66 -7.61
C ALA A 48 6.08 9.40 -8.43
N LYS A 49 6.85 8.32 -8.29
CA LYS A 49 6.51 7.05 -8.93
C LYS A 49 5.40 6.35 -8.14
N PRO A 50 4.47 5.63 -8.82
CA PRO A 50 3.47 4.81 -8.16
C PRO A 50 4.13 3.57 -7.51
N SER A 51 4.92 3.79 -6.46
CA SER A 51 5.66 2.74 -5.74
C SER A 51 4.86 2.09 -4.60
N ALA A 52 3.69 2.66 -4.26
CA ALA A 52 2.83 2.17 -3.19
C ALA A 52 1.75 1.19 -3.69
N GLU A 53 1.81 0.74 -4.94
CA GLU A 53 0.89 -0.27 -5.46
C GLU A 53 1.17 -1.62 -4.82
N ARG A 54 0.16 -2.15 -4.14
CA ARG A 54 0.22 -3.48 -3.56
C ARG A 54 -0.44 -4.47 -4.51
N ARG A 55 0.35 -5.40 -5.05
CA ARG A 55 -0.14 -6.47 -5.91
C ARG A 55 -0.08 -7.82 -5.19
N ILE A 56 -0.90 -8.73 -5.64
CA ILE A 56 -1.00 -10.09 -5.11
C ILE A 56 -0.22 -11.00 -6.05
N ALA A 57 0.83 -11.59 -5.54
CA ALA A 57 1.63 -12.55 -6.29
C ALA A 57 0.83 -13.81 -6.60
N ILE A 58 0.85 -14.25 -7.87
CA ILE A 58 0.21 -15.48 -8.32
C ILE A 58 1.18 -16.35 -9.11
N ASP A 59 1.08 -17.65 -8.91
CA ASP A 59 1.67 -18.65 -9.78
C ASP A 59 0.69 -19.00 -10.90
N ILE A 60 1.19 -19.07 -12.11
CA ILE A 60 0.45 -19.35 -13.35
C ILE A 60 0.97 -20.63 -13.94
N VAL A 61 0.10 -21.61 -14.17
CA VAL A 61 0.43 -22.85 -14.86
C VAL A 61 -0.44 -22.97 -16.11
N TRP A 62 0.21 -23.06 -17.25
CA TRP A 62 -0.40 -23.40 -18.53
C TRP A 62 -0.06 -24.82 -18.89
N SER A 63 -1.05 -25.63 -19.20
CA SER A 63 -0.86 -27.03 -19.62
C SER A 63 -1.78 -27.41 -20.78
N ASP A 64 -1.38 -28.40 -21.55
CA ASP A 64 -2.26 -29.08 -22.48
C ASP A 64 -3.12 -30.12 -21.74
N THR A 65 -4.25 -30.47 -22.36
CA THR A 65 -5.17 -31.52 -21.93
C THR A 65 -5.42 -32.45 -23.10
N SER A 66 -6.16 -33.54 -22.90
CA SER A 66 -6.50 -34.49 -23.97
C SER A 66 -7.22 -33.86 -25.18
N ASP A 67 -7.91 -32.76 -24.96
CA ASP A 67 -8.78 -32.10 -25.92
C ASP A 67 -8.62 -30.60 -26.05
N GLY A 68 -7.56 -30.03 -25.42
CA GLY A 68 -7.30 -28.60 -25.46
C GLY A 68 -6.27 -28.11 -24.46
N PHE A 69 -6.63 -27.06 -23.71
CA PHE A 69 -5.71 -26.40 -22.79
C PHE A 69 -6.35 -26.11 -21.44
N ALA A 70 -5.50 -26.05 -20.41
CA ALA A 70 -5.86 -25.62 -19.07
C ALA A 70 -4.94 -24.49 -18.60
N LEU A 71 -5.53 -23.52 -17.90
CA LEU A 71 -4.83 -22.42 -17.23
C LEU A 71 -5.21 -22.43 -15.74
N THR A 72 -4.21 -22.62 -14.89
CA THR A 72 -4.38 -22.57 -13.43
C THR A 72 -3.68 -21.35 -12.86
N LEU A 73 -4.39 -20.59 -12.04
CA LEU A 73 -3.86 -19.48 -11.24
C LEU A 73 -3.94 -19.84 -9.77
N THR A 74 -2.84 -19.65 -9.04
CA THR A 74 -2.79 -19.90 -7.60
C THR A 74 -2.13 -18.72 -6.90
N ASP A 75 -2.78 -18.15 -5.88
CA ASP A 75 -2.21 -17.06 -5.10
C ASP A 75 -1.40 -17.54 -3.89
N ALA A 76 -0.69 -16.61 -3.25
CA ALA A 76 0.13 -16.87 -2.07
C ALA A 76 -0.66 -17.42 -0.85
N SER A 77 -1.99 -17.30 -0.84
CA SER A 77 -2.87 -17.86 0.20
C SER A 77 -3.33 -19.29 -0.11
N GLY A 78 -2.94 -19.86 -1.25
CA GLY A 78 -3.40 -21.15 -1.74
C GLY A 78 -4.79 -21.13 -2.37
N CYS A 79 -5.34 -19.95 -2.68
CA CYS A 79 -6.56 -19.85 -3.47
C CYS A 79 -6.23 -20.15 -4.93
N SER A 80 -6.88 -21.14 -5.52
CA SER A 80 -6.57 -21.64 -6.87
C SER A 80 -7.83 -21.78 -7.71
N VAL A 81 -7.71 -21.46 -8.99
CA VAL A 81 -8.77 -21.65 -9.99
C VAL A 81 -8.15 -22.22 -11.27
N THR A 82 -8.92 -23.05 -11.98
CA THR A 82 -8.54 -23.60 -13.28
C THR A 82 -9.61 -23.28 -14.29
N VAL A 83 -9.17 -22.81 -15.47
CA VAL A 83 -10.00 -22.60 -16.66
C VAL A 83 -9.53 -23.57 -17.73
N THR A 84 -10.44 -24.32 -18.31
CA THR A 84 -10.18 -25.25 -19.41
C THR A 84 -10.87 -24.80 -20.69
N ARG A 85 -10.29 -25.08 -21.85
CA ARG A 85 -10.87 -24.85 -23.15
C ARG A 85 -10.58 -26.03 -24.08
N ILE A 86 -11.64 -26.54 -24.72
CA ILE A 86 -11.51 -27.49 -25.81
C ILE A 86 -11.00 -26.72 -27.02
N PHE A 87 -9.91 -27.17 -27.61
CA PHE A 87 -9.25 -26.54 -28.72
C PHE A 87 -8.45 -27.57 -29.53
N ALA A 88 -8.81 -27.77 -30.78
CA ALA A 88 -8.04 -28.64 -31.68
C ALA A 88 -6.73 -27.92 -32.06
N ALA A 89 -5.67 -28.19 -31.32
CA ALA A 89 -4.38 -27.57 -31.54
C ALA A 89 -3.58 -28.34 -32.61
N GLU A 90 -2.86 -27.59 -33.42
CA GLU A 90 -1.90 -28.11 -34.40
C GLU A 90 -0.47 -27.95 -33.88
N PRO A 91 0.46 -28.81 -34.31
CA PRO A 91 1.88 -28.63 -33.98
C PRO A 91 2.39 -27.26 -34.46
N ALA A 92 3.11 -26.57 -33.59
CA ALA A 92 3.68 -25.27 -33.92
C ALA A 92 5.07 -25.41 -34.58
N VAL A 93 5.31 -24.61 -35.62
CA VAL A 93 6.63 -24.55 -36.28
C VAL A 93 7.68 -23.86 -35.37
N LYS A 94 7.25 -22.88 -34.57
CA LYS A 94 8.12 -22.13 -33.68
C LYS A 94 7.81 -22.45 -32.19
N PRO A 95 8.81 -22.44 -31.30
CA PRO A 95 8.56 -22.62 -29.87
C PRO A 95 7.54 -21.61 -29.34
N GLN A 96 6.51 -22.09 -28.67
CA GLN A 96 5.41 -21.24 -28.15
C GLN A 96 5.64 -20.77 -26.72
N GLY A 97 6.53 -21.38 -25.97
CA GLY A 97 6.68 -21.14 -24.54
C GLY A 97 6.89 -19.68 -24.15
N GLU A 98 7.75 -18.95 -24.85
CA GLU A 98 7.99 -17.52 -24.58
C GLU A 98 6.79 -16.64 -24.94
N ASN A 99 6.09 -16.94 -26.02
CA ASN A 99 4.87 -16.24 -26.38
C ASN A 99 3.79 -16.44 -25.29
N ILE A 100 3.60 -17.69 -24.84
CA ILE A 100 2.65 -18.03 -23.79
C ILE A 100 3.00 -17.27 -22.50
N ARG A 101 4.26 -17.30 -22.04
CA ARG A 101 4.71 -16.56 -20.87
C ARG A 101 4.44 -15.06 -21.00
N THR A 102 4.79 -14.48 -22.14
CA THR A 102 4.58 -13.05 -22.41
C THR A 102 3.10 -12.69 -22.39
N GLN A 103 2.22 -13.48 -22.98
CA GLN A 103 0.78 -13.20 -22.98
C GLN A 103 0.13 -13.39 -21.61
N LEU A 104 0.54 -14.39 -20.84
CA LEU A 104 0.00 -14.67 -19.52
C LEU A 104 0.52 -13.68 -18.45
N SER A 105 1.71 -13.11 -18.63
CA SER A 105 2.25 -12.08 -17.69
C SER A 105 1.53 -10.73 -17.78
N ARG A 106 0.73 -10.48 -18.83
CA ARG A 106 0.01 -9.22 -19.04
C ARG A 106 -1.22 -9.09 -18.14
N LEU A 107 -1.00 -8.94 -16.85
CA LEU A 107 -2.07 -8.82 -15.86
C LEU A 107 -2.63 -7.38 -15.73
N GLY A 108 -1.98 -6.39 -16.34
CA GLY A 108 -2.49 -5.02 -16.54
C GLY A 108 -2.96 -4.34 -15.26
N THR A 109 -4.21 -3.87 -15.28
CA THR A 109 -4.87 -3.16 -14.18
C THR A 109 -5.46 -4.08 -13.10
N THR A 110 -5.21 -5.39 -13.19
CA THR A 110 -5.67 -6.35 -12.18
C THR A 110 -4.86 -6.19 -10.89
N PRO A 111 -5.38 -6.62 -9.73
CA PRO A 111 -4.61 -6.57 -8.49
C PRO A 111 -3.51 -7.64 -8.39
N PHE A 112 -3.29 -8.41 -9.44
CA PHE A 112 -2.33 -9.51 -9.47
C PHE A 112 -1.04 -9.16 -10.19
N GLU A 113 0.04 -9.84 -9.80
CA GLU A 113 1.31 -9.88 -10.51
C GLU A 113 1.79 -11.33 -10.63
N ALA A 114 2.42 -11.68 -11.74
CA ALA A 114 2.91 -13.03 -11.97
C ALA A 114 4.24 -13.24 -11.21
N ALA A 115 4.23 -14.11 -10.20
CA ALA A 115 5.43 -14.52 -9.47
C ALA A 115 6.18 -15.59 -10.24
N ARG A 116 5.46 -16.56 -10.79
CA ARG A 116 6.01 -17.65 -11.59
C ARG A 116 5.05 -17.99 -12.72
N ILE A 117 5.59 -18.28 -13.90
CA ILE A 117 4.82 -18.80 -15.04
C ILE A 117 5.45 -20.09 -15.51
N THR A 118 4.74 -21.19 -15.31
CA THR A 118 5.12 -22.51 -15.78
C THR A 118 4.33 -22.86 -17.04
N VAL A 119 5.01 -23.29 -18.08
CA VAL A 119 4.41 -23.84 -19.31
C VAL A 119 4.74 -25.33 -19.33
N ASP A 120 3.74 -26.13 -19.05
CA ASP A 120 3.80 -27.59 -18.94
C ASP A 120 3.00 -28.21 -20.09
N MET A 121 3.66 -28.41 -21.21
CA MET A 121 3.07 -28.94 -22.43
C MET A 121 3.86 -30.16 -22.90
N HIS A 122 3.17 -31.21 -23.25
CA HIS A 122 3.78 -32.46 -23.77
C HIS A 122 4.37 -32.26 -25.16
N GLU A 123 3.72 -31.42 -25.97
CA GLU A 123 4.14 -31.11 -27.34
C GLU A 123 4.14 -29.59 -27.58
N ASN A 124 4.90 -29.15 -28.59
CA ASN A 124 4.92 -27.75 -28.98
C ASN A 124 3.72 -27.46 -29.88
N LEU A 125 2.57 -27.17 -29.27
CA LEU A 125 1.31 -26.88 -29.97
C LEU A 125 1.14 -25.37 -30.20
N PHE A 126 0.48 -25.03 -31.33
CA PHE A 126 0.15 -23.65 -31.62
C PHE A 126 -1.01 -23.16 -30.73
N VAL A 127 -0.78 -22.05 -30.04
CA VAL A 127 -1.78 -21.43 -29.17
C VAL A 127 -2.05 -20.00 -29.62
N PRO A 128 -3.28 -19.70 -30.11
CA PRO A 128 -3.64 -18.33 -30.50
C PRO A 128 -3.54 -17.37 -29.32
N SER A 129 -2.99 -16.17 -29.55
CA SER A 129 -2.89 -15.12 -28.50
C SER A 129 -4.27 -14.65 -28.02
N SER A 130 -5.31 -14.74 -28.85
CA SER A 130 -6.70 -14.46 -28.44
C SER A 130 -7.17 -15.43 -27.38
N LEU A 131 -6.94 -16.73 -27.56
CA LEU A 131 -7.29 -17.79 -26.62
C LEU A 131 -6.57 -17.59 -25.28
N LEU A 132 -5.25 -17.31 -25.29
CA LEU A 132 -4.48 -17.00 -24.10
C LEU A 132 -5.06 -15.78 -23.36
N GLY A 133 -5.43 -14.74 -24.11
CA GLY A 133 -6.04 -13.53 -23.55
C GLY A 133 -7.42 -13.77 -22.94
N GLU A 134 -8.25 -14.59 -23.55
CA GLU A 134 -9.58 -14.95 -23.03
C GLU A 134 -9.48 -15.79 -21.77
N MET A 135 -8.72 -16.87 -21.79
CA MET A 135 -8.53 -17.74 -20.63
C MET A 135 -7.90 -17.00 -19.45
N ARG A 136 -6.93 -16.10 -19.72
CA ARG A 136 -6.32 -15.27 -18.68
C ARG A 136 -7.35 -14.36 -18.01
N ARG A 137 -8.18 -13.63 -18.78
CA ARG A 137 -9.22 -12.75 -18.23
C ARG A 137 -10.20 -13.54 -17.38
N GLU A 138 -10.71 -14.64 -17.90
CA GLU A 138 -11.64 -15.50 -17.18
C GLU A 138 -11.02 -16.07 -15.90
N ALA A 139 -9.79 -16.55 -15.95
CA ALA A 139 -9.10 -17.08 -14.76
C ALA A 139 -8.89 -16.01 -13.69
N VAL A 140 -8.54 -14.79 -14.09
CA VAL A 140 -8.41 -13.63 -13.19
C VAL A 140 -9.76 -13.32 -12.51
N ASP A 141 -10.85 -13.24 -13.27
CA ASP A 141 -12.18 -12.94 -12.74
C ASP A 141 -12.67 -14.04 -11.78
N ARG A 142 -12.43 -15.30 -12.12
CA ARG A 142 -12.73 -16.44 -11.25
C ARG A 142 -11.90 -16.40 -9.97
N LEU A 143 -10.60 -16.12 -10.06
CA LEU A 143 -9.74 -16.02 -8.87
C LEU A 143 -10.17 -14.88 -7.95
N LEU A 144 -10.54 -13.73 -8.49
CA LEU A 144 -11.08 -12.62 -7.71
C LEU A 144 -12.37 -13.02 -6.98
N SER A 145 -13.29 -13.66 -7.69
CA SER A 145 -14.56 -14.14 -7.14
C SER A 145 -14.35 -15.17 -6.02
N GLU A 146 -13.46 -16.14 -6.25
CA GLU A 146 -13.15 -17.18 -5.27
C GLU A 146 -12.48 -16.58 -4.01
N ARG A 147 -11.56 -15.63 -4.17
CA ARG A 147 -10.95 -14.91 -3.04
C ARG A 147 -11.97 -14.15 -2.21
N LEU A 148 -12.96 -13.52 -2.87
CA LEU A 148 -14.04 -12.81 -2.18
C LEU A 148 -14.93 -13.78 -1.43
N ALA A 149 -15.26 -14.93 -2.03
CA ALA A 149 -16.10 -15.97 -1.40
C ALA A 149 -15.41 -16.60 -0.17
N ARG A 150 -14.10 -16.83 -0.23
CA ARG A 150 -13.30 -17.35 0.89
C ARG A 150 -13.05 -16.35 2.00
N ARG A 151 -13.34 -15.05 1.79
CA ARG A 151 -13.08 -14.02 2.77
C ARG A 151 -14.00 -14.18 3.98
N THR A 152 -13.44 -14.68 5.08
CA THR A 152 -14.12 -14.69 6.38
C THR A 152 -14.03 -13.32 7.03
N ARG A 153 -15.17 -12.67 7.26
CA ARG A 153 -15.20 -11.47 8.11
C ARG A 153 -15.03 -11.90 9.56
N ARG A 154 -14.06 -11.34 10.23
CA ARG A 154 -13.97 -11.50 11.68
C ARG A 154 -15.24 -10.90 12.28
N ARG A 155 -15.99 -11.71 13.02
CA ARG A 155 -17.12 -11.21 13.79
C ARG A 155 -16.60 -10.46 15.00
N ARG A 156 -17.23 -9.36 15.34
CA ARG A 156 -16.98 -8.66 16.60
C ARG A 156 -17.22 -9.66 17.74
N ARG A 157 -16.31 -9.67 18.71
CA ARG A 157 -16.53 -10.45 19.93
C ARG A 157 -17.79 -9.90 20.61
N ALA A 158 -18.62 -10.77 21.18
CA ALA A 158 -19.77 -10.35 21.97
C ALA A 158 -19.31 -9.40 23.08
N GLU A 159 -20.09 -8.35 23.29
CA GLU A 159 -19.82 -7.41 24.38
C GLU A 159 -20.04 -8.13 25.73
N SER A 160 -19.17 -7.85 26.69
CA SER A 160 -19.38 -8.27 28.05
C SER A 160 -20.16 -7.16 28.79
N PRO A 161 -21.45 -7.34 29.11
CA PRO A 161 -22.20 -6.29 29.78
C PRO A 161 -21.71 -6.04 31.21
N THR A 162 -20.91 -6.94 31.75
CA THR A 162 -20.34 -6.85 33.12
C THR A 162 -18.91 -6.30 33.11
N ALA A 163 -18.36 -5.96 31.97
CA ALA A 163 -17.01 -5.37 31.89
C ALA A 163 -17.01 -4.01 32.58
N VAL A 164 -16.08 -3.81 33.51
CA VAL A 164 -15.89 -2.55 34.22
C VAL A 164 -14.71 -1.82 33.59
N TYR A 165 -14.89 -0.53 33.34
CA TYR A 165 -13.79 0.31 32.86
C TYR A 165 -12.74 0.51 33.96
N PRO A 166 -11.42 0.49 33.66
CA PRO A 166 -10.36 0.53 34.67
C PRO A 166 -10.34 1.79 35.56
N SER A 167 -10.87 2.91 35.06
CA SER A 167 -10.95 4.17 35.79
C SER A 167 -12.40 4.57 36.07
N SER A 168 -12.67 5.06 37.28
CA SER A 168 -13.97 5.60 37.66
C SER A 168 -14.19 7.06 37.22
N ALA A 169 -13.13 7.74 36.77
CA ALA A 169 -13.17 9.11 36.28
C ALA A 169 -12.40 9.23 34.96
N LEU A 170 -12.98 9.96 34.02
CA LEU A 170 -12.37 10.28 32.73
C LEU A 170 -12.30 11.80 32.57
N ASP A 171 -11.14 12.28 32.20
CA ASP A 171 -10.92 13.67 31.88
C ASP A 171 -11.10 13.95 30.36
N TYR A 172 -10.86 15.17 29.94
CA TYR A 172 -10.99 15.60 28.53
C TYR A 172 -10.11 14.81 27.56
N THR A 173 -9.03 14.17 28.02
CA THR A 173 -8.15 13.36 27.16
C THR A 173 -8.79 12.06 26.68
N ALA A 174 -9.87 11.63 27.34
CA ALA A 174 -10.68 10.49 26.89
C ALA A 174 -11.51 10.82 25.63
N ASN A 175 -11.53 12.08 25.21
CA ASN A 175 -12.19 12.55 23.99
C ASN A 175 -13.66 12.16 23.86
N ILE A 176 -14.44 12.33 24.92
CA ILE A 176 -15.86 12.01 24.96
C ILE A 176 -16.66 13.19 24.44
N SER A 177 -16.98 13.16 23.14
CA SER A 177 -17.62 14.24 22.39
C SER A 177 -19.11 14.02 22.09
N ASN A 178 -19.73 12.95 22.58
CA ASN A 178 -21.14 12.70 22.33
C ASN A 178 -21.81 11.88 23.45
N ALA A 179 -23.13 12.01 23.52
CA ALA A 179 -23.92 11.37 24.58
C ALA A 179 -23.88 9.82 24.52
N LYS A 180 -23.68 9.21 23.33
CA LYS A 180 -23.60 7.74 23.22
C LYS A 180 -22.28 7.23 23.80
N ALA A 181 -21.17 7.93 23.58
CA ALA A 181 -19.89 7.60 24.19
C ALA A 181 -19.96 7.75 25.71
N GLU A 182 -20.55 8.84 26.20
CA GLU A 182 -20.75 9.05 27.64
C GLU A 182 -21.59 7.93 28.27
N ALA A 183 -22.74 7.59 27.65
CA ALA A 183 -23.59 6.50 28.12
C ALA A 183 -22.87 5.14 28.14
N PHE A 184 -22.03 4.88 27.16
CA PHE A 184 -21.18 3.67 27.13
C PHE A 184 -20.24 3.62 28.31
N TYR A 185 -19.46 4.67 28.59
CA TYR A 185 -18.54 4.68 29.72
C TYR A 185 -19.27 4.59 31.07
N ARG A 186 -20.40 5.29 31.22
CA ARG A 186 -21.21 5.21 32.44
C ARG A 186 -21.79 3.80 32.67
N SER A 187 -22.23 3.11 31.63
CA SER A 187 -22.70 1.72 31.75
C SER A 187 -21.60 0.74 32.13
N HIS A 188 -20.31 1.13 31.93
CA HIS A 188 -19.15 0.36 32.35
C HIS A 188 -18.51 0.86 33.65
N GLY A 189 -19.26 1.59 34.50
CA GLY A 189 -18.84 1.94 35.85
C GLY A 189 -18.09 3.29 36.01
N VAL A 190 -17.97 4.07 34.94
CA VAL A 190 -17.39 5.41 35.04
C VAL A 190 -18.39 6.36 35.67
N ARG A 191 -17.99 7.04 36.75
CA ARG A 191 -18.85 7.95 37.54
C ARG A 191 -18.70 9.41 37.08
N THR A 192 -17.47 9.84 36.79
CA THR A 192 -17.16 11.20 36.40
C THR A 192 -16.63 11.23 34.97
N VAL A 193 -17.23 12.06 34.13
CA VAL A 193 -16.86 12.24 32.74
C VAL A 193 -16.72 13.73 32.46
N GLU A 194 -15.53 14.15 32.07
CA GLU A 194 -15.30 15.46 31.45
C GLU A 194 -15.53 15.37 29.94
N ARG A 195 -16.15 16.40 29.38
CA ARG A 195 -16.36 16.52 27.94
C ARG A 195 -15.06 16.71 27.19
N ALA A 196 -15.03 16.28 25.93
CA ALA A 196 -13.91 16.51 25.03
C ALA A 196 -13.53 18.00 24.97
N TYR A 197 -12.23 18.28 24.75
CA TYR A 197 -11.74 19.65 24.71
C TYR A 197 -12.46 20.51 23.67
N GLU A 198 -12.85 19.95 22.53
CA GLU A 198 -13.56 20.62 21.45
C GLU A 198 -14.96 21.15 21.87
N GLU A 199 -15.60 20.47 22.83
CA GLU A 199 -16.89 20.92 23.37
C GLU A 199 -16.73 21.92 24.52
N GLN A 200 -15.69 21.79 25.31
CA GLN A 200 -15.41 22.65 26.46
C GLN A 200 -13.95 23.09 26.49
N PRO A 201 -13.52 23.99 25.57
CA PRO A 201 -12.17 24.51 25.54
C PRO A 201 -11.79 25.24 26.83
N ARG A 202 -10.59 24.99 27.31
CA ARG A 202 -10.01 25.67 28.50
C ARG A 202 -8.54 25.95 28.30
N ALA A 203 -8.08 27.06 28.84
CA ALA A 203 -6.68 27.45 28.76
C ALA A 203 -5.78 26.63 29.70
N GLY A 204 -4.50 26.50 29.35
CA GLY A 204 -3.50 25.91 30.20
C GLY A 204 -3.49 24.38 30.34
N VAL A 205 -4.26 23.68 29.46
CA VAL A 205 -4.28 22.22 29.45
C VAL A 205 -3.44 21.66 28.28
N PRO A 206 -2.73 20.54 28.47
CA PRO A 206 -2.04 19.85 27.38
C PRO A 206 -3.04 19.28 26.37
N LEU A 207 -2.84 19.55 25.06
CA LEU A 207 -3.67 19.03 23.98
C LEU A 207 -3.07 17.79 23.31
N MET A 208 -1.78 17.55 23.51
CA MET A 208 -1.08 16.41 22.92
C MET A 208 -0.05 15.86 23.92
N PHE A 209 -0.04 14.56 24.06
CA PHE A 209 0.98 13.82 24.80
C PHE A 209 1.79 12.98 23.82
N THR A 210 3.09 13.24 23.73
CA THR A 210 3.98 12.46 22.88
C THR A 210 4.98 11.67 23.74
N ARG A 211 5.31 10.45 23.32
CA ARG A 211 6.40 9.68 23.94
C ARG A 211 7.77 10.21 23.52
N HIS A 212 7.82 10.95 22.43
CA HIS A 212 9.03 11.56 21.89
C HIS A 212 9.05 13.05 22.23
N CYS A 213 9.96 13.44 23.09
CA CYS A 213 10.13 14.84 23.44
C CYS A 213 10.96 15.55 22.37
N LEU A 214 10.33 16.32 21.50
CA LEU A 214 11.01 17.08 20.45
C LEU A 214 12.08 18.01 21.01
N ARG A 215 11.78 18.69 22.10
CA ARG A 215 12.73 19.61 22.77
C ARG A 215 14.00 18.88 23.24
N TYR A 216 13.83 17.70 23.85
CA TYR A 216 14.96 16.87 24.28
C TYR A 216 15.75 16.35 23.07
N SER A 217 15.07 15.88 22.03
CA SER A 217 15.72 15.32 20.83
C SER A 217 16.48 16.38 20.04
N MET A 218 16.02 17.62 20.07
CA MET A 218 16.64 18.74 19.36
C MET A 218 17.69 19.47 20.23
N GLY A 219 17.81 19.14 21.50
CA GLY A 219 18.75 19.77 22.42
C GLY A 219 18.40 21.23 22.79
N TRP A 220 17.10 21.59 22.78
CA TRP A 220 16.62 22.94 23.07
C TRP A 220 16.33 23.14 24.57
#